data_1b176a4ef7fa68fdf0ac4ce32ef45b5e
#
_entry.id   1b176a4ef7fa68fdf0ac4ce32ef45b5e
#
_cell.length_a   1.000
_cell.length_b   1.000
_cell.length_c   1.000
_cell.angle_alpha   90.00
_cell.angle_beta   90.00
_cell.angle_gamma   90.00
#
_symmetry.space_group_name_H-M   'P 1'
#
loop_
_entity.id
_entity.type
_entity.pdbx_description
1 polymer ?
#
loop_
_entity_poly.entity_id
_entity_poly.type
_entity_poly.pdbx_seq_one_letter_code
_entity_poly.pdbx_strand_id
1 'polypeptide(L)'
;MELMRIVLVCLVILLFLYIILNYYFTKATTLTKMFDGTKRQKILASTLPTNTNSSNYTYSTWFFVNDWNYRFGEPKVLLGRMDEDKQPSPSIVFGAMENDITISVACYSNDKSNKSIIHTCNVQNFPLQRWVNLIISLYGRTLDVYIDGKLVRTCVLPGVAKVNSHANITVTPNGGFSGFTTKFQYWNDSTNPQDAYNIYKDGFGGSILGNLFNKYRIKVAILSDNKENGSFEI
;
A
#
# COMPACT_ATOMS: atom_id res chain seq x y z
N MET A 1 -19.64 -0.45 -45.21
CA MET A 1 -19.19 0.77 -44.54
C MET A 1 -20.05 1.12 -43.32
N GLU A 2 -21.35 1.00 -43.35
CA GLU A 2 -22.22 1.33 -42.21
C GLU A 2 -22.03 0.40 -41.00
N LEU A 3 -21.96 -0.90 -41.22
CA LEU A 3 -21.76 -1.89 -40.15
C LEU A 3 -20.46 -1.61 -39.37
N MET A 4 -19.38 -1.26 -40.06
CA MET A 4 -18.09 -0.95 -39.44
C MET A 4 -18.14 0.35 -38.58
N ARG A 5 -18.93 1.35 -39.03
CA ARG A 5 -19.18 2.57 -38.25
C ARG A 5 -19.97 2.28 -36.97
N ILE A 6 -21.01 1.44 -37.07
CA ILE A 6 -21.81 1.03 -35.90
C ILE A 6 -20.96 0.28 -34.89
N VAL A 7 -20.15 -0.68 -35.33
CA VAL A 7 -19.22 -1.42 -34.43
C VAL A 7 -18.24 -0.47 -33.76
N LEU A 8 -17.67 0.48 -34.49
CA LEU A 8 -16.73 1.46 -33.92
C LEU A 8 -17.41 2.35 -32.88
N VAL A 9 -18.62 2.82 -33.13
CA VAL A 9 -19.41 3.63 -32.19
C VAL A 9 -19.73 2.82 -30.92
N CYS A 10 -20.14 1.56 -31.05
CA CYS A 10 -20.38 0.68 -29.90
C CYS A 10 -19.12 0.46 -29.05
N LEU A 11 -17.95 0.26 -29.66
CA LEU A 11 -16.68 0.14 -28.95
C LEU A 11 -16.32 1.42 -28.19
N VAL A 12 -16.53 2.59 -28.79
CA VAL A 12 -16.29 3.87 -28.13
C VAL A 12 -17.22 4.07 -26.93
N ILE A 13 -18.51 3.71 -27.07
CA ILE A 13 -19.48 3.80 -25.98
C ILE A 13 -19.12 2.85 -24.85
N LEU A 14 -18.73 1.60 -25.15
CA LEU A 14 -18.28 0.63 -24.14
C LEU A 14 -17.02 1.10 -23.42
N LEU A 15 -16.06 1.67 -24.14
CA LEU A 15 -14.85 2.26 -23.55
C LEU A 15 -15.20 3.42 -22.61
N PHE A 16 -16.11 4.29 -23.03
CA PHE A 16 -16.55 5.45 -22.24
C PHE A 16 -17.30 5.01 -20.97
N LEU A 17 -18.19 4.03 -21.11
CA LEU A 17 -18.93 3.42 -20.00
C LEU A 17 -17.99 2.75 -19.01
N TYR A 18 -16.97 2.04 -19.51
CA TYR A 18 -15.91 1.44 -18.69
C TYR A 18 -15.12 2.49 -17.92
N ILE A 19 -14.71 3.60 -18.55
CA ILE A 19 -13.99 4.70 -17.91
C ILE A 19 -14.84 5.35 -16.80
N ILE A 20 -16.13 5.60 -17.08
CA ILE A 20 -17.07 6.15 -16.11
C ILE A 20 -17.25 5.20 -14.92
N LEU A 21 -17.50 3.92 -15.15
CA LEU A 21 -17.65 2.93 -14.09
C LEU A 21 -16.37 2.85 -13.24
N ASN A 22 -15.20 2.81 -13.87
CA ASN A 22 -13.93 2.78 -13.15
C ASN A 22 -13.70 4.05 -12.31
N TYR A 23 -14.09 5.22 -12.82
CA TYR A 23 -13.98 6.49 -12.08
C TYR A 23 -14.92 6.54 -10.86
N TYR A 24 -16.17 6.07 -10.98
CA TYR A 24 -17.15 6.12 -9.90
C TYR A 24 -16.99 4.98 -8.87
N PHE A 25 -16.48 3.82 -9.28
CA PHE A 25 -16.34 2.66 -8.39
C PHE A 25 -14.97 2.58 -7.70
N THR A 26 -13.99 3.43 -8.05
CA THR A 26 -12.71 3.47 -7.34
C THR A 26 -12.88 4.23 -6.01
N LYS A 27 -13.29 3.52 -4.96
CA LYS A 27 -13.52 4.09 -3.61
C LYS A 27 -12.22 4.43 -2.86
N ALA A 28 -11.06 4.12 -3.41
CA ALA A 28 -9.78 4.35 -2.76
C ALA A 28 -9.13 5.64 -3.23
N THR A 29 -8.78 6.52 -2.31
CA THR A 29 -7.95 7.67 -2.62
C THR A 29 -6.49 7.23 -2.69
N THR A 30 -5.92 7.13 -3.90
CA THR A 30 -4.47 6.95 -4.06
C THR A 30 -3.76 8.23 -3.66
N LEU A 31 -3.03 8.21 -2.56
CA LEU A 31 -2.45 9.39 -1.92
C LEU A 31 -1.03 9.69 -2.43
N THR A 32 -0.33 8.70 -3.02
CA THR A 32 1.04 8.88 -3.49
C THR A 32 1.29 8.22 -4.84
N LYS A 33 2.15 8.86 -5.64
CA LYS A 33 2.80 8.27 -6.82
C LYS A 33 4.06 7.52 -6.37
N MET A 34 4.83 6.99 -7.33
CA MET A 34 6.13 6.37 -7.05
C MET A 34 7.08 7.41 -6.41
N PHE A 35 7.70 7.02 -5.30
CA PHE A 35 8.54 7.88 -4.49
C PHE A 35 9.77 7.13 -3.98
N ASP A 36 10.88 7.84 -3.88
CA ASP A 36 12.15 7.33 -3.36
C ASP A 36 12.01 6.99 -1.86
N GLY A 37 12.30 5.74 -1.51
CA GLY A 37 12.18 5.23 -0.14
C GLY A 37 13.16 5.86 0.87
N THR A 38 14.19 6.57 0.41
CA THR A 38 15.13 7.29 1.27
C THR A 38 14.63 8.69 1.67
N LYS A 39 13.61 9.20 0.96
CA LYS A 39 13.09 10.55 1.15
C LYS A 39 11.79 10.54 1.94
N ARG A 40 11.70 11.47 2.88
CA ARG A 40 10.50 11.66 3.70
C ARG A 40 9.36 12.23 2.87
N GLN A 41 8.18 11.63 2.97
CA GLN A 41 6.94 12.15 2.41
C GLN A 41 5.91 12.36 3.52
N LYS A 42 5.13 13.44 3.45
CA LYS A 42 4.07 13.78 4.39
C LYS A 42 2.73 13.79 3.68
N ILE A 43 1.77 13.06 4.21
CA ILE A 43 0.37 13.05 3.77
C ILE A 43 -0.45 13.80 4.82
N LEU A 44 -1.15 14.82 4.38
CA LEU A 44 -1.92 15.67 5.31
C LEU A 44 -3.18 14.92 5.78
N ALA A 45 -3.48 15.04 7.06
CA ALA A 45 -4.69 14.47 7.65
C ALA A 45 -5.97 14.97 6.96
N SER A 46 -5.97 16.24 6.51
CA SER A 46 -7.11 16.85 5.80
C SER A 46 -7.45 16.19 4.45
N THR A 47 -6.51 15.42 3.87
CA THR A 47 -6.75 14.68 2.62
C THR A 47 -7.28 13.27 2.84
N LEU A 48 -7.36 12.84 4.10
CA LEU A 48 -7.80 11.49 4.46
C LEU A 48 -9.31 11.47 4.72
N PRO A 49 -10.02 10.41 4.30
CA PRO A 49 -11.41 10.23 4.72
C PRO A 49 -11.47 10.07 6.25
N THR A 50 -12.40 10.77 6.87
CA THR A 50 -12.61 10.70 8.31
C THR A 50 -13.69 9.69 8.66
N ASN A 51 -13.46 8.91 9.71
CA ASN A 51 -14.49 8.08 10.32
C ASN A 51 -14.73 8.61 11.75
N THR A 52 -15.92 9.10 12.01
CA THR A 52 -16.30 9.63 13.31
C THR A 52 -16.84 8.57 14.26
N ASN A 53 -17.16 7.38 13.74
CA ASN A 53 -17.93 6.38 14.47
C ASN A 53 -17.13 5.12 14.84
N SER A 54 -15.94 4.93 14.31
CA SER A 54 -15.11 3.76 14.62
C SER A 54 -13.62 4.06 14.57
N SER A 55 -12.83 3.22 15.26
CA SER A 55 -11.37 3.23 15.16
C SER A 55 -10.83 2.34 14.03
N ASN A 56 -11.71 1.79 13.18
CA ASN A 56 -11.32 0.91 12.09
C ASN A 56 -10.58 1.69 11.00
N TYR A 57 -9.63 1.04 10.38
CA TYR A 57 -8.90 1.59 9.23
C TYR A 57 -8.24 0.50 8.41
N THR A 58 -7.93 0.84 7.18
CA THR A 58 -7.07 0.04 6.31
C THR A 58 -6.03 0.94 5.68
N TYR A 59 -4.78 0.50 5.72
CA TYR A 59 -3.66 1.08 4.99
C TYR A 59 -3.16 0.08 3.97
N SER A 60 -2.90 0.53 2.76
CA SER A 60 -2.24 -0.26 1.72
C SER A 60 -1.10 0.55 1.11
N THR A 61 0.03 -0.08 0.87
CA THR A 61 1.14 0.51 0.14
C THR A 61 1.91 -0.58 -0.61
N TRP A 62 2.50 -0.18 -1.73
CA TRP A 62 3.48 -0.99 -2.42
C TRP A 62 4.87 -0.46 -2.12
N PHE A 63 5.80 -1.35 -1.86
CA PHE A 63 7.19 -1.01 -1.66
C PHE A 63 8.12 -1.99 -2.39
N PHE A 64 9.30 -1.50 -2.74
CA PHE A 64 10.37 -2.28 -3.35
C PHE A 64 11.66 -1.96 -2.59
N VAL A 65 12.26 -2.95 -1.96
CA VAL A 65 13.56 -2.80 -1.28
C VAL A 65 14.65 -3.23 -2.25
N ASN A 66 15.49 -2.26 -2.64
CA ASN A 66 16.57 -2.48 -3.58
C ASN A 66 17.84 -3.01 -2.91
N ASP A 67 18.27 -2.35 -1.83
CA ASP A 67 19.48 -2.71 -1.09
C ASP A 67 19.17 -2.77 0.41
N TRP A 68 19.32 -3.96 0.97
CA TRP A 68 19.10 -4.19 2.41
C TRP A 68 20.25 -3.67 3.28
N ASN A 69 21.47 -3.55 2.72
CA ASN A 69 22.64 -3.06 3.44
C ASN A 69 22.56 -1.57 3.73
N TYR A 70 21.71 -0.83 3.01
CA TYR A 70 21.46 0.56 3.33
C TYR A 70 20.95 0.70 4.78
N ARG A 71 21.70 1.41 5.63
CA ARG A 71 21.42 1.58 7.05
C ARG A 71 21.26 0.23 7.79
N PHE A 72 22.15 -0.73 7.49
CA PHE A 72 22.17 -2.01 8.19
C PHE A 72 22.42 -1.79 9.69
N GLY A 73 21.72 -2.51 10.55
CA GLY A 73 21.77 -2.31 12.00
C GLY A 73 20.83 -1.20 12.52
N GLU A 74 20.15 -0.46 11.64
CA GLU A 74 19.20 0.58 12.01
C GLU A 74 17.78 0.24 11.55
N PRO A 75 16.74 0.50 12.37
CA PRO A 75 15.36 0.29 11.96
C PRO A 75 14.97 1.26 10.84
N LYS A 76 14.29 0.76 9.82
CA LYS A 76 13.89 1.49 8.60
C LYS A 76 12.40 1.74 8.62
N VAL A 77 11.98 2.97 8.90
CA VAL A 77 10.55 3.29 9.02
C VAL A 77 9.93 3.39 7.63
N LEU A 78 8.93 2.54 7.36
CA LEU A 78 8.10 2.63 6.15
C LEU A 78 7.00 3.69 6.33
N LEU A 79 6.30 3.67 7.46
CA LEU A 79 5.15 4.53 7.72
C LEU A 79 5.02 4.81 9.21
N GLY A 80 4.60 6.03 9.55
CA GLY A 80 4.25 6.42 10.90
C GLY A 80 3.09 7.40 10.92
N ARG A 81 2.09 7.10 11.75
CA ARG A 81 1.07 8.03 12.21
C ARG A 81 1.09 7.99 13.73
N MET A 82 1.12 9.13 14.35
CA MET A 82 1.22 9.22 15.82
C MET A 82 -0.12 9.62 16.40
N ASP A 83 -0.43 9.12 17.59
CA ASP A 83 -1.55 9.60 18.38
C ASP A 83 -1.24 10.97 19.02
N GLU A 84 -2.13 11.48 19.85
CA GLU A 84 -1.98 12.77 20.54
C GLU A 84 -0.81 12.75 21.54
N ASP A 85 -0.54 11.59 22.12
CA ASP A 85 0.56 11.37 23.07
C ASP A 85 1.89 11.03 22.36
N LYS A 86 1.95 11.20 21.03
CA LYS A 86 3.10 10.85 20.16
C LYS A 86 3.44 9.34 20.17
N GLN A 87 2.44 8.50 20.47
CA GLN A 87 2.57 7.06 20.39
C GLN A 87 2.20 6.56 18.98
N PRO A 88 2.79 5.43 18.52
CA PRO A 88 2.54 4.89 17.17
C PRO A 88 1.08 4.44 17.00
N SER A 89 0.42 4.91 15.92
CA SER A 89 -0.98 4.55 15.67
C SER A 89 -1.41 4.67 14.18
N PRO A 90 -0.94 3.78 13.29
CA PRO A 90 0.10 2.79 13.42
C PRO A 90 1.51 3.33 13.12
N SER A 91 2.53 2.56 13.48
CA SER A 91 3.87 2.67 12.92
C SER A 91 4.26 1.34 12.28
N ILE A 92 4.85 1.38 11.09
CA ILE A 92 5.34 0.23 10.34
C ILE A 92 6.82 0.41 10.11
N VAL A 93 7.62 -0.53 10.61
CA VAL A 93 9.08 -0.46 10.63
C VAL A 93 9.66 -1.76 10.11
N PHE A 94 10.60 -1.68 9.18
CA PHE A 94 11.43 -2.82 8.78
C PHE A 94 12.52 -3.06 9.81
N GLY A 95 12.87 -4.31 10.02
CA GLY A 95 13.91 -4.73 10.95
C GLY A 95 15.26 -4.09 10.68
N ALA A 96 16.08 -4.01 11.73
CA ALA A 96 17.42 -3.44 11.63
C ALA A 96 18.38 -4.35 10.84
N MET A 97 18.30 -5.66 11.09
CA MET A 97 19.19 -6.68 10.51
C MET A 97 18.45 -7.68 9.63
N GLU A 98 17.22 -8.04 10.01
CA GLU A 98 16.41 -9.05 9.32
C GLU A 98 15.29 -8.37 8.55
N ASN A 99 14.85 -9.00 7.45
CA ASN A 99 13.76 -8.53 6.59
C ASN A 99 12.37 -8.79 7.22
N ASP A 100 12.20 -8.28 8.44
CA ASP A 100 10.98 -8.34 9.22
C ASP A 100 10.19 -7.03 9.14
N ILE A 101 8.90 -7.12 9.33
CA ILE A 101 8.02 -5.96 9.49
C ILE A 101 7.45 -5.96 10.90
N THR A 102 7.66 -4.88 11.64
CA THR A 102 7.04 -4.63 12.93
C THR A 102 5.96 -3.58 12.78
N ILE A 103 4.73 -3.91 13.12
CA ILE A 103 3.60 -2.99 13.15
C ILE A 103 3.29 -2.69 14.62
N SER A 104 3.39 -1.42 15.02
CA SER A 104 3.11 -0.97 16.38
C SER A 104 1.83 -0.16 16.41
N VAL A 105 0.94 -0.47 17.35
CA VAL A 105 -0.33 0.23 17.55
C VAL A 105 -0.50 0.57 19.02
N ALA A 106 -0.70 1.86 19.32
CA ALA A 106 -1.08 2.31 20.64
C ALA A 106 -2.56 1.99 20.91
N CYS A 107 -2.83 1.43 22.06
CA CYS A 107 -4.18 1.05 22.52
C CYS A 107 -4.52 1.75 23.81
N TYR A 108 -5.80 1.94 24.07
CA TYR A 108 -6.29 2.34 25.38
C TYR A 108 -6.02 1.22 26.39
N SER A 109 -5.51 1.60 27.58
CA SER A 109 -5.39 0.67 28.70
C SER A 109 -6.78 0.37 29.28
N ASN A 110 -6.99 -0.86 29.70
CA ASN A 110 -8.18 -1.22 30.51
C ASN A 110 -8.06 -0.69 31.96
N ASP A 111 -6.88 -0.25 32.37
CA ASP A 111 -6.66 0.33 33.68
C ASP A 111 -7.05 1.80 33.69
N LYS A 112 -7.49 2.32 34.84
CA LYS A 112 -7.84 3.73 35.05
C LYS A 112 -6.67 4.71 34.90
N SER A 113 -5.49 4.20 34.46
CA SER A 113 -4.24 5.00 34.40
C SER A 113 -4.10 5.89 33.18
N ASN A 114 -5.03 5.89 32.22
CA ASN A 114 -4.97 6.61 30.94
C ASN A 114 -3.68 6.41 30.12
N LYS A 115 -2.80 5.49 30.54
CA LYS A 115 -1.55 5.21 29.81
C LYS A 115 -1.84 4.39 28.56
N SER A 116 -1.17 4.73 27.47
CA SER A 116 -1.22 3.93 26.24
C SER A 116 -0.43 2.64 26.42
N ILE A 117 -0.99 1.53 25.95
CA ILE A 117 -0.28 0.25 25.80
C ILE A 117 0.09 0.12 24.33
N ILE A 118 1.39 0.00 24.04
CA ILE A 118 1.85 -0.25 22.66
C ILE A 118 1.87 -1.75 22.43
N HIS A 119 1.09 -2.20 21.44
CA HIS A 119 1.10 -3.57 20.95
C HIS A 119 1.91 -3.67 19.67
N THR A 120 2.72 -4.72 19.54
CA THR A 120 3.53 -4.98 18.36
C THR A 120 3.08 -6.27 17.67
N CYS A 121 2.92 -6.20 16.38
CA CYS A 121 2.59 -7.32 15.50
C CYS A 121 3.72 -7.51 14.50
N ASN A 122 4.37 -8.67 14.51
CA ASN A 122 5.56 -8.93 13.70
C ASN A 122 5.25 -9.89 12.56
N VAL A 123 5.75 -9.57 11.37
CA VAL A 123 5.73 -10.43 10.19
C VAL A 123 7.18 -10.64 9.75
N GLN A 124 7.59 -11.89 9.66
CA GLN A 124 8.95 -12.27 9.33
C GLN A 124 9.12 -12.54 7.84
N ASN A 125 10.35 -12.36 7.36
CA ASN A 125 10.78 -12.79 6.03
C ASN A 125 9.97 -12.24 4.86
N PHE A 126 9.69 -10.91 4.84
CA PHE A 126 9.10 -10.34 3.64
C PHE A 126 10.09 -10.37 2.46
N PRO A 127 9.60 -10.52 1.21
CA PRO A 127 10.48 -10.62 0.04
C PRO A 127 11.26 -9.33 -0.23
N LEU A 128 12.54 -9.46 -0.60
CA LEU A 128 13.40 -8.36 -1.04
C LEU A 128 13.53 -8.35 -2.57
N GLN A 129 13.97 -7.22 -3.15
CA GLN A 129 14.27 -7.04 -4.57
C GLN A 129 13.08 -7.38 -5.50
N ARG A 130 11.86 -7.18 -4.99
CA ARG A 130 10.63 -7.26 -5.76
C ARG A 130 9.59 -6.30 -5.17
N TRP A 131 8.59 -5.96 -5.97
CA TRP A 131 7.45 -5.22 -5.47
C TRP A 131 6.62 -6.09 -4.51
N VAL A 132 6.35 -5.54 -3.35
CA VAL A 132 5.54 -6.17 -2.30
C VAL A 132 4.38 -5.26 -1.96
N ASN A 133 3.18 -5.80 -1.91
CA ASN A 133 2.02 -5.11 -1.39
C ASN A 133 1.84 -5.44 0.09
N LEU A 134 1.83 -4.43 0.93
CA LEU A 134 1.50 -4.54 2.35
C LEU A 134 0.14 -3.90 2.60
N ILE A 135 -0.76 -4.65 3.21
CA ILE A 135 -2.03 -4.14 3.70
C ILE A 135 -2.12 -4.43 5.20
N ILE A 136 -2.46 -3.43 5.97
CA ILE A 136 -2.85 -3.59 7.37
C ILE A 136 -4.30 -3.15 7.53
N SER A 137 -5.10 -3.96 8.19
CA SER A 137 -6.52 -3.72 8.40
C SER A 137 -6.85 -3.89 9.87
N LEU A 138 -7.43 -2.87 10.47
CA LEU A 138 -7.90 -2.91 11.86
C LEU A 138 -9.41 -2.99 11.88
N TYR A 139 -9.92 -4.02 12.55
CA TYR A 139 -11.32 -4.19 12.87
C TYR A 139 -11.49 -4.37 14.38
N GLY A 140 -12.03 -3.37 15.06
CA GLY A 140 -12.18 -3.38 16.51
C GLY A 140 -10.83 -3.56 17.23
N ARG A 141 -10.56 -4.78 17.71
CA ARG A 141 -9.30 -5.16 18.36
C ARG A 141 -8.46 -6.17 17.57
N THR A 142 -8.85 -6.45 16.34
CA THR A 142 -8.14 -7.40 15.46
C THR A 142 -7.38 -6.64 14.39
N LEU A 143 -6.07 -6.82 14.37
CA LEU A 143 -5.17 -6.27 13.36
C LEU A 143 -4.75 -7.38 12.42
N ASP A 144 -5.23 -7.32 11.18
CA ASP A 144 -4.88 -8.24 10.11
C ASP A 144 -3.79 -7.63 9.23
N VAL A 145 -2.79 -8.44 8.88
CA VAL A 145 -1.68 -8.08 8.01
C VAL A 145 -1.68 -8.97 6.78
N TYR A 146 -1.70 -8.35 5.61
CA TYR A 146 -1.66 -9.05 4.34
C TYR A 146 -0.38 -8.67 3.59
N ILE A 147 0.27 -9.68 3.02
CA ILE A 147 1.37 -9.53 2.06
C ILE A 147 0.91 -10.11 0.72
N ASP A 148 1.02 -9.30 -0.33
CA ASP A 148 0.61 -9.68 -1.69
C ASP A 148 -0.82 -10.26 -1.74
N GLY A 149 -1.75 -9.60 -1.03
CA GLY A 149 -3.16 -9.96 -0.94
C GLY A 149 -3.47 -11.20 -0.11
N LYS A 150 -2.49 -11.80 0.55
CA LYS A 150 -2.66 -12.98 1.40
C LYS A 150 -2.54 -12.62 2.88
N LEU A 151 -3.46 -13.07 3.71
CA LEU A 151 -3.38 -12.91 5.16
C LEU A 151 -2.19 -13.70 5.71
N VAL A 152 -1.21 -12.98 6.26
CA VAL A 152 0.02 -13.58 6.81
C VAL A 152 0.04 -13.56 8.34
N ARG A 153 -0.68 -12.62 8.95
CA ARG A 153 -0.73 -12.49 10.40
C ARG A 153 -2.02 -11.84 10.85
N THR A 154 -2.57 -12.33 11.95
CA THR A 154 -3.64 -11.70 12.73
C THR A 154 -3.15 -11.49 14.15
N CYS A 155 -3.25 -10.27 14.65
CA CYS A 155 -2.86 -9.90 16.01
C CYS A 155 -4.07 -9.35 16.76
N VAL A 156 -4.27 -9.80 18.00
CA VAL A 156 -5.35 -9.29 18.86
C VAL A 156 -4.77 -8.24 19.79
N LEU A 157 -5.29 -7.01 19.68
CA LEU A 157 -4.86 -5.89 20.49
C LEU A 157 -5.37 -6.01 21.94
N PRO A 158 -4.59 -5.57 22.93
CA PRO A 158 -4.98 -5.61 24.34
C PRO A 158 -6.15 -4.68 24.68
N GLY A 159 -6.36 -3.62 23.87
CA GLY A 159 -7.42 -2.64 24.00
C GLY A 159 -7.85 -2.08 22.65
N VAL A 160 -8.78 -1.13 22.66
CA VAL A 160 -9.17 -0.39 21.46
C VAL A 160 -7.97 0.48 20.99
N ALA A 161 -7.71 0.49 19.69
CA ALA A 161 -6.64 1.31 19.13
C ALA A 161 -6.92 2.80 19.31
N LYS A 162 -5.89 3.56 19.69
CA LYS A 162 -5.91 5.01 19.68
C LYS A 162 -5.71 5.51 18.25
N VAL A 163 -6.67 6.23 17.70
CA VAL A 163 -6.59 6.80 16.35
C VAL A 163 -6.69 8.31 16.46
N ASN A 164 -5.68 9.02 15.95
CA ASN A 164 -5.73 10.48 15.84
C ASN A 164 -6.05 10.88 14.39
N SER A 165 -7.30 11.26 14.15
CA SER A 165 -7.76 11.70 12.83
C SER A 165 -7.08 12.97 12.33
N HIS A 166 -6.55 13.80 13.24
CA HIS A 166 -5.86 15.06 12.92
C HIS A 166 -4.37 14.89 12.67
N ALA A 167 -3.79 13.71 12.99
CA ALA A 167 -2.39 13.45 12.76
C ALA A 167 -2.09 13.16 11.27
N ASN A 168 -1.04 13.80 10.77
CA ASN A 168 -0.53 13.52 9.43
C ASN A 168 0.15 12.15 9.39
N ILE A 169 0.11 11.52 8.22
CA ILE A 169 0.88 10.31 7.98
C ILE A 169 2.25 10.70 7.43
N THR A 170 3.31 10.11 7.95
CA THR A 170 4.66 10.27 7.43
C THR A 170 5.12 8.97 6.83
N VAL A 171 5.50 8.99 5.55
CA VAL A 171 6.06 7.85 4.83
C VAL A 171 7.57 8.03 4.76
N THR A 172 8.30 6.97 4.98
CA THR A 172 9.78 6.89 4.96
C THR A 172 10.51 8.03 5.70
N PRO A 173 10.14 8.31 6.97
CA PRO A 173 10.88 9.29 7.75
C PRO A 173 12.31 8.80 8.07
N ASN A 174 13.16 9.75 8.47
CA ASN A 174 14.52 9.47 8.97
C ASN A 174 15.40 8.68 8.00
N GLY A 175 15.25 8.93 6.68
CA GLY A 175 16.04 8.24 5.66
C GLY A 175 15.50 6.87 5.25
N GLY A 176 14.40 6.42 5.82
CA GLY A 176 13.65 5.23 5.38
C GLY A 176 14.52 4.03 5.00
N PHE A 177 14.40 3.57 3.75
CA PHE A 177 15.12 2.42 3.19
C PHE A 177 15.54 2.67 1.73
N SER A 178 16.55 1.96 1.23
CA SER A 178 16.95 2.01 -0.17
C SER A 178 15.93 1.28 -1.04
N GLY A 179 15.19 2.03 -1.87
CA GLY A 179 14.15 1.49 -2.71
C GLY A 179 13.06 2.51 -3.03
N PHE A 180 11.85 2.01 -3.25
CA PHE A 180 10.73 2.83 -3.68
C PHE A 180 9.45 2.48 -2.93
N THR A 181 8.56 3.47 -2.78
CA THR A 181 7.18 3.30 -2.33
C THR A 181 6.23 3.84 -3.37
N THR A 182 5.04 3.28 -3.49
CA THR A 182 4.01 3.77 -4.41
C THR A 182 2.61 3.34 -3.97
N LYS A 183 1.61 3.96 -4.58
CA LYS A 183 0.19 3.63 -4.40
C LYS A 183 -0.19 3.48 -2.93
N PHE A 184 0.19 4.48 -2.13
CA PHE A 184 -0.28 4.54 -0.75
C PHE A 184 -1.78 4.86 -0.76
N GLN A 185 -2.56 4.03 -0.08
CA GLN A 185 -4.01 4.12 -0.02
C GLN A 185 -4.47 4.01 1.43
N TYR A 186 -5.55 4.71 1.76
CA TYR A 186 -6.16 4.70 3.07
C TYR A 186 -7.67 4.60 2.96
N TRP A 187 -8.25 3.75 3.77
CA TRP A 187 -9.69 3.64 3.98
C TRP A 187 -9.98 3.83 5.47
N ASN A 188 -11.06 4.52 5.75
CA ASN A 188 -11.56 4.72 7.12
C ASN A 188 -12.41 3.56 7.63
N ASP A 189 -12.24 2.38 7.06
CA ASP A 189 -12.89 1.13 7.47
C ASP A 189 -11.93 -0.05 7.30
N SER A 190 -12.28 -1.18 7.91
CA SER A 190 -11.54 -2.43 7.75
C SER A 190 -11.80 -3.07 6.39
N THR A 191 -10.85 -3.89 5.94
CA THR A 191 -10.99 -4.69 4.72
C THR A 191 -11.12 -6.18 5.08
N ASN A 192 -11.75 -6.93 4.20
CA ASN A 192 -11.82 -8.37 4.26
C ASN A 192 -10.78 -9.04 3.33
N PRO A 193 -10.53 -10.36 3.43
CA PRO A 193 -9.54 -11.03 2.60
C PRO A 193 -9.78 -10.93 1.09
N GLN A 194 -11.04 -10.90 0.66
CA GLN A 194 -11.36 -10.76 -0.76
C GLN A 194 -11.01 -9.36 -1.28
N ASP A 195 -11.33 -8.33 -0.50
CA ASP A 195 -11.00 -6.94 -0.85
C ASP A 195 -9.49 -6.70 -0.80
N ALA A 196 -8.79 -7.29 0.19
CA ALA A 196 -7.33 -7.25 0.26
C ALA A 196 -6.69 -7.87 -1.00
N TYR A 197 -7.22 -9.00 -1.46
CA TYR A 197 -6.77 -9.62 -2.71
C TYR A 197 -7.08 -8.74 -3.93
N ASN A 198 -8.24 -8.09 -3.98
CA ASN A 198 -8.60 -7.17 -5.05
C ASN A 198 -7.66 -5.95 -5.10
N ILE A 199 -7.32 -5.35 -3.93
CA ILE A 199 -6.36 -4.25 -3.81
C ILE A 199 -4.98 -4.67 -4.34
N TYR A 200 -4.52 -5.87 -4.00
CA TYR A 200 -3.29 -6.43 -4.52
C TYR A 200 -3.35 -6.63 -6.04
N LYS A 201 -4.44 -7.23 -6.55
CA LYS A 201 -4.63 -7.51 -7.97
C LYS A 201 -4.64 -6.25 -8.85
N ASP A 202 -5.07 -5.12 -8.30
CA ASP A 202 -5.00 -3.81 -8.96
C ASP A 202 -3.56 -3.34 -9.25
N GLY A 203 -2.56 -3.99 -8.64
CA GLY A 203 -1.14 -3.74 -8.88
C GLY A 203 -0.66 -2.38 -8.42
N PHE A 204 0.62 -2.12 -8.57
CA PHE A 204 1.25 -0.87 -8.14
C PHE A 204 1.21 0.24 -9.20
N GLY A 205 0.99 -0.08 -10.47
CA GLY A 205 1.02 0.88 -11.58
C GLY A 205 -0.20 1.80 -11.70
N GLY A 206 -1.28 1.55 -10.95
CA GLY A 206 -2.45 2.44 -10.86
C GLY A 206 -3.23 2.68 -12.16
N SER A 207 -2.86 2.03 -13.27
CA SER A 207 -3.48 2.17 -14.59
C SER A 207 -3.64 0.80 -15.22
N ILE A 208 -4.72 0.62 -15.99
CA ILE A 208 -4.97 -0.61 -16.75
C ILE A 208 -3.80 -0.93 -17.68
N LEU A 209 -3.24 0.10 -18.31
CA LEU A 209 -2.06 -0.03 -19.16
C LEU A 209 -0.83 -0.42 -18.31
N GLY A 210 -0.63 0.18 -17.12
CA GLY A 210 0.44 -0.20 -16.20
C GLY A 210 0.35 -1.66 -15.74
N ASN A 211 -0.86 -2.15 -15.45
CA ASN A 211 -1.06 -3.56 -15.09
C ASN A 211 -0.82 -4.53 -16.26
N LEU A 212 -1.11 -4.12 -17.49
CA LEU A 212 -0.79 -4.88 -18.69
C LEU A 212 0.74 -4.96 -18.91
N PHE A 213 1.44 -3.84 -18.81
CA PHE A 213 2.91 -3.80 -18.96
C PHE A 213 3.64 -4.50 -17.81
N ASN A 214 3.09 -4.52 -16.60
CA ASN A 214 3.67 -5.28 -15.48
C ASN A 214 3.46 -6.80 -15.57
N LYS A 215 2.44 -7.22 -16.33
CA LYS A 215 2.09 -8.62 -16.51
C LYS A 215 2.71 -9.24 -17.77
N TYR A 216 2.92 -8.42 -18.80
CA TYR A 216 3.42 -8.85 -20.09
C TYR A 216 4.61 -7.97 -20.51
N ARG A 217 5.73 -8.57 -20.80
CA ARG A 217 6.85 -7.90 -21.47
C ARG A 217 6.64 -8.03 -22.97
N ILE A 218 6.66 -6.91 -23.67
CA ILE A 218 6.54 -6.88 -25.13
C ILE A 218 7.94 -6.66 -25.68
N LYS A 219 8.50 -7.70 -26.35
CA LYS A 219 9.75 -7.57 -27.10
C LYS A 219 9.39 -7.33 -28.56
N VAL A 220 9.75 -6.16 -29.10
CA VAL A 220 9.67 -5.87 -30.52
C VAL A 220 11.07 -6.04 -31.10
N ALA A 221 11.26 -7.05 -31.95
CA ALA A 221 12.53 -7.32 -32.62
C ALA A 221 12.41 -7.02 -34.10
N ILE A 222 13.39 -6.31 -34.66
CA ILE A 222 13.52 -6.09 -36.11
C ILE A 222 14.37 -7.24 -36.65
N LEU A 223 13.76 -8.08 -37.48
CA LEU A 223 14.41 -9.21 -38.13
C LEU A 223 14.75 -8.86 -39.59
N SER A 224 15.98 -9.03 -39.98
CA SER A 224 16.42 -9.02 -41.38
C SER A 224 17.12 -10.34 -41.66
N ASP A 225 16.69 -11.06 -42.69
CA ASP A 225 17.19 -12.41 -43.05
C ASP A 225 17.19 -13.40 -41.86
N ASN A 226 16.11 -13.40 -41.07
CA ASN A 226 15.96 -14.20 -39.85
C ASN A 226 17.00 -13.91 -38.74
N LYS A 227 17.73 -12.80 -38.83
CA LYS A 227 18.66 -12.34 -37.78
C LYS A 227 18.08 -11.11 -37.11
N GLU A 228 18.14 -11.08 -35.78
CA GLU A 228 17.71 -9.96 -34.98
C GLU A 228 18.73 -8.81 -35.10
N ASN A 229 18.34 -7.71 -35.74
CA ASN A 229 19.19 -6.52 -35.96
C ASN A 229 18.96 -5.42 -34.91
N GLY A 230 18.01 -5.60 -34.02
CA GLY A 230 17.72 -4.73 -32.90
C GLY A 230 16.45 -5.18 -32.20
N SER A 231 16.39 -5.01 -30.89
CA SER A 231 15.19 -5.27 -30.10
C SER A 231 14.98 -4.16 -29.09
N PHE A 232 13.71 -3.87 -28.87
CA PHE A 232 13.22 -2.94 -27.86
C PHE A 232 12.27 -3.71 -26.94
N GLU A 233 12.52 -3.67 -25.64
CA GLU A 233 11.71 -4.33 -24.62
C GLU A 233 11.06 -3.27 -23.74
N ILE A 234 9.73 -3.35 -23.61
CA ILE A 234 8.94 -2.50 -22.71
C ILE A 234 8.30 -3.36 -21.62
#